data_d441b611452e48cdc546251f7784ffa8
#
_entry.id   d441b611452e48cdc546251f7784ffa8
#
_cell.length_a   1.000
_cell.length_b   1.000
_cell.length_c   1.000
_cell.angle_alpha   90.00
_cell.angle_beta   90.00
_cell.angle_gamma   90.00
#
_symmetry.space_group_name_H-M   'P 1'
#
loop_
_entity.id
_entity.type
_entity.pdbx_description
1 polymer ?
#
loop_
_entity_poly.entity_id
_entity_poly.type
_entity_poly.pdbx_seq_one_letter_code
_entity_poly.pdbx_strand_id
1 'polypeptide(L)'
;MKLYIYDHCPFCVRARMIFGLRDVAVEEVVLANDDETTPIGMIGSKQVPILQKEDGSFMGESLDIVRYIDQGRLKEEVRPEVQAWLDKVGEYNNKLVQPRMVKIGLPEFETDEAKKYFIDKKEKSIGNFETNLNKTAQYLERLHQDLAELEALVCEGEGLGGEISLEDILTFPILRNLT
;
A
#
# COMPACT_ATOMS: atom_id res chain seq x y z
N MET A 1 14.86 14.13 -5.39
CA MET A 1 13.47 13.68 -5.65
C MET A 1 12.62 13.81 -4.39
N LYS A 2 11.27 13.97 -4.54
CA LYS A 2 10.31 13.93 -3.42
C LYS A 2 9.22 12.92 -3.70
N LEU A 3 8.80 12.17 -2.68
CA LEU A 3 7.74 11.18 -2.76
C LEU A 3 6.57 11.59 -1.85
N TYR A 4 5.45 11.95 -2.45
CA TYR A 4 4.23 12.33 -1.73
C TYR A 4 3.39 11.08 -1.45
N ILE A 5 3.03 10.86 -0.20
CA ILE A 5 2.48 9.59 0.30
C ILE A 5 1.37 9.78 1.34
N TYR A 6 0.67 8.68 1.63
CA TYR A 6 0.05 8.40 2.93
C TYR A 6 0.80 7.22 3.56
N ASP A 7 1.01 7.25 4.87
CA ASP A 7 1.79 6.19 5.52
C ASP A 7 1.07 4.83 5.49
N HIS A 8 -0.26 4.83 5.64
CA HIS A 8 -1.06 3.59 5.57
C HIS A 8 -1.18 2.99 4.17
N CYS A 9 -0.89 3.77 3.12
CA CYS A 9 -1.25 3.38 1.77
C CYS A 9 -0.34 2.27 1.21
N PRO A 10 -0.87 1.07 0.87
CA PRO A 10 -0.04 -0.02 0.36
C PRO A 10 0.65 0.32 -0.97
N PHE A 11 0.04 1.16 -1.80
CA PHE A 11 0.66 1.64 -3.04
C PHE A 11 1.86 2.56 -2.76
N CYS A 12 1.77 3.39 -1.69
CA CYS A 12 2.88 4.22 -1.25
C CYS A 12 4.03 3.37 -0.71
N VAL A 13 3.71 2.30 0.02
CA VAL A 13 4.73 1.35 0.52
C VAL A 13 5.48 0.69 -0.63
N ARG A 14 4.81 0.32 -1.73
CA ARG A 14 5.50 -0.19 -2.95
C ARG A 14 6.56 0.76 -3.45
N ALA A 15 6.22 2.05 -3.57
CA ALA A 15 7.17 3.07 -4.01
C ALA A 15 8.31 3.25 -2.99
N ARG A 16 8.00 3.32 -1.68
CA ARG A 16 9.03 3.43 -0.62
C ARG A 16 10.01 2.26 -0.63
N MET A 17 9.50 1.03 -0.82
CA MET A 17 10.35 -0.18 -0.87
C MET A 17 11.43 -0.09 -1.92
N ILE A 18 11.10 0.35 -3.14
CA ILE A 18 12.09 0.37 -4.22
C ILE A 18 13.18 1.40 -3.98
N PHE A 19 12.88 2.55 -3.36
CA PHE A 19 13.90 3.51 -2.95
C PHE A 19 14.88 2.90 -1.96
N GLY A 20 14.37 2.19 -0.94
CA GLY A 20 15.21 1.47 0.04
C GLY A 20 16.03 0.34 -0.60
N LEU A 21 15.40 -0.48 -1.45
CA LEU A 21 16.07 -1.61 -2.11
C LEU A 21 17.17 -1.18 -3.09
N ARG A 22 17.12 0.05 -3.58
CA ARG A 22 18.12 0.61 -4.53
C ARG A 22 19.05 1.62 -3.90
N ASP A 23 18.93 1.86 -2.59
CA ASP A 23 19.70 2.86 -1.85
C ASP A 23 19.62 4.25 -2.51
N VAL A 24 18.43 4.62 -2.98
CA VAL A 24 18.16 5.91 -3.60
C VAL A 24 17.53 6.84 -2.58
N ALA A 25 18.19 7.96 -2.30
CA ALA A 25 17.67 8.96 -1.37
C ALA A 25 16.43 9.65 -1.94
N VAL A 26 15.40 9.79 -1.11
CA VAL A 26 14.16 10.49 -1.42
C VAL A 26 13.63 11.21 -0.17
N GLU A 27 13.09 12.42 -0.36
CA GLU A 27 12.36 13.15 0.68
C GLU A 27 10.90 12.65 0.68
N GLU A 28 10.45 12.04 1.76
CA GLU A 28 9.04 11.64 1.93
C GLU A 28 8.22 12.82 2.45
N VAL A 29 7.10 13.10 1.79
CA VAL A 29 6.14 14.14 2.16
C VAL A 29 4.78 13.50 2.39
N VAL A 30 4.34 13.46 3.64
CA VAL A 30 3.00 12.94 3.97
C VAL A 30 1.98 14.03 3.75
N LEU A 31 0.98 13.76 2.90
CA LEU A 31 -0.15 14.65 2.66
C LEU A 31 -1.28 14.37 3.65
N ALA A 32 -2.08 15.39 4.00
CA ALA A 32 -3.33 15.16 4.70
C ALA A 32 -4.31 14.35 3.82
N ASN A 33 -5.10 13.46 4.42
CA ASN A 33 -5.94 12.57 3.63
C ASN A 33 -7.08 13.30 2.89
N ASP A 34 -7.51 14.45 3.38
CA ASP A 34 -8.51 15.34 2.77
C ASP A 34 -7.92 16.38 1.80
N ASP A 35 -6.59 16.48 1.67
CA ASP A 35 -5.96 17.36 0.68
C ASP A 35 -6.20 16.83 -0.74
N GLU A 36 -7.13 17.44 -1.46
CA GLU A 36 -7.39 17.16 -2.87
C GLU A 36 -6.58 18.08 -3.79
N THR A 37 -6.26 19.28 -3.32
CA THR A 37 -5.65 20.33 -4.13
C THR A 37 -4.24 19.96 -4.58
N THR A 38 -3.42 19.50 -3.65
CA THR A 38 -2.02 19.18 -3.92
C THR A 38 -1.88 18.05 -4.96
N PRO A 39 -2.47 16.84 -4.78
CA PRO A 39 -2.30 15.78 -5.76
C PRO A 39 -2.97 16.09 -7.11
N ILE A 40 -4.12 16.76 -7.12
CA ILE A 40 -4.80 17.16 -8.37
C ILE A 40 -3.94 18.18 -9.13
N GLY A 41 -3.31 19.14 -8.44
CA GLY A 41 -2.41 20.11 -9.06
C GLY A 41 -1.15 19.48 -9.65
N MET A 42 -0.67 18.36 -9.10
CA MET A 42 0.52 17.66 -9.56
C MET A 42 0.28 16.74 -10.75
N ILE A 43 -0.77 15.91 -10.69
CA ILE A 43 -1.01 14.83 -11.67
C ILE A 43 -2.45 14.76 -12.20
N GLY A 44 -3.29 15.76 -11.88
CA GLY A 44 -4.68 15.82 -12.37
C GLY A 44 -5.66 14.89 -11.67
N SER A 45 -5.24 14.15 -10.64
CA SER A 45 -6.09 13.21 -9.91
C SER A 45 -5.72 13.15 -8.43
N LYS A 46 -6.73 12.86 -7.57
CA LYS A 46 -6.48 12.62 -6.15
C LYS A 46 -6.02 11.20 -5.90
N GLN A 47 -4.75 10.98 -6.03
CA GLN A 47 -4.11 9.70 -5.70
C GLN A 47 -2.69 9.92 -5.17
N VAL A 48 -2.17 8.94 -4.46
CA VAL A 48 -0.78 8.78 -4.03
C VAL A 48 -0.38 7.30 -4.25
N PRO A 49 0.91 7.00 -4.41
CA PRO A 49 2.08 7.88 -4.34
C PRO A 49 2.23 8.79 -5.57
N ILE A 50 2.89 9.94 -5.37
CA ILE A 50 3.34 10.80 -6.45
C ILE A 50 4.85 11.04 -6.29
N LEU A 51 5.61 10.79 -7.33
CA LEU A 51 7.03 11.10 -7.38
C LEU A 51 7.27 12.41 -8.12
N GLN A 52 7.90 13.39 -7.44
CA GLN A 52 8.53 14.52 -8.09
C GLN A 52 9.99 14.15 -8.43
N LYS A 53 10.27 14.09 -9.71
CA LYS A 53 11.60 13.77 -10.24
C LYS A 53 12.58 14.95 -10.09
N GLU A 54 13.84 14.73 -10.42
CA GLU A 54 14.89 15.76 -10.33
C GLU A 54 14.67 16.91 -11.31
N ASP A 55 14.07 16.66 -12.46
CA ASP A 55 13.70 17.66 -13.45
C ASP A 55 12.44 18.48 -13.08
N GLY A 56 11.85 18.20 -11.91
CA GLY A 56 10.65 18.86 -11.41
C GLY A 56 9.35 18.29 -11.94
N SER A 57 9.37 17.36 -12.89
CA SER A 57 8.17 16.69 -13.40
C SER A 57 7.58 15.72 -12.38
N PHE A 58 6.27 15.44 -12.48
CA PHE A 58 5.56 14.52 -11.59
C PHE A 58 5.18 13.24 -12.32
N MET A 59 5.16 12.13 -11.57
CA MET A 59 4.58 10.86 -12.02
C MET A 59 3.78 10.22 -10.89
N GLY A 60 2.63 9.66 -11.24
CA GLY A 60 1.80 8.80 -10.39
C GLY A 60 2.07 7.32 -10.69
N GLU A 61 1.12 6.47 -10.27
CA GLU A 61 1.13 5.00 -10.42
C GLU A 61 2.32 4.31 -9.74
N SER A 62 2.03 3.58 -8.67
CA SER A 62 3.07 3.02 -7.79
C SER A 62 4.03 2.08 -8.52
N LEU A 63 3.54 1.27 -9.45
CA LEU A 63 4.40 0.33 -10.19
C LEU A 63 5.23 1.04 -11.26
N ASP A 64 4.76 2.16 -11.81
CA ASP A 64 5.57 2.95 -12.73
C ASP A 64 6.70 3.66 -11.99
N ILE A 65 6.44 4.14 -10.75
CA ILE A 65 7.49 4.66 -9.86
C ILE A 65 8.50 3.54 -9.53
N VAL A 66 8.01 2.34 -9.20
CA VAL A 66 8.88 1.18 -8.95
C VAL A 66 9.79 0.93 -10.15
N ARG A 67 9.24 0.81 -11.37
CA ARG A 67 10.03 0.57 -12.59
C ARG A 67 11.00 1.69 -12.91
N TYR A 68 10.59 2.95 -12.69
CA TYR A 68 11.44 4.12 -12.93
C TYR A 68 12.70 4.11 -12.04
N ILE A 69 12.56 3.76 -10.77
CA ILE A 69 13.69 3.68 -9.82
C ILE A 69 14.48 2.39 -10.00
N ASP A 70 13.80 1.28 -10.28
CA ASP A 70 14.39 -0.04 -10.40
C ASP A 70 15.29 -0.20 -11.63
N GLN A 71 14.91 0.40 -12.75
CA GLN A 71 15.62 0.30 -14.02
C GLN A 71 15.82 -1.14 -14.52
N GLY A 72 14.83 -1.99 -14.30
CA GLY A 72 14.79 -3.36 -14.84
C GLY A 72 15.65 -4.38 -14.09
N ARG A 73 15.98 -4.11 -12.82
CA ARG A 73 16.75 -5.04 -11.97
C ARG A 73 15.88 -6.05 -11.21
N LEU A 74 14.59 -5.74 -10.99
CA LEU A 74 13.64 -6.67 -10.39
C LEU A 74 13.13 -7.70 -11.42
N LYS A 75 12.98 -8.92 -10.97
CA LYS A 75 12.19 -9.91 -11.70
C LYS A 75 10.72 -9.51 -11.62
N GLU A 76 10.10 -9.25 -12.78
CA GLU A 76 8.70 -8.79 -12.85
C GLU A 76 7.67 -9.92 -12.95
N GLU A 77 8.10 -11.17 -13.06
CA GLU A 77 7.20 -12.31 -13.10
C GLU A 77 6.57 -12.52 -11.71
N VAL A 78 5.24 -12.67 -11.70
CA VAL A 78 4.45 -13.02 -10.51
C VAL A 78 3.89 -14.43 -10.70
N ARG A 79 4.19 -15.34 -9.78
CA ARG A 79 3.65 -16.69 -9.81
C ARG A 79 2.11 -16.66 -9.73
N PRO A 80 1.40 -17.51 -10.48
CA PRO A 80 -0.07 -17.55 -10.45
C PRO A 80 -0.65 -17.76 -9.03
N GLU A 81 0.04 -18.55 -8.21
CA GLU A 81 -0.35 -18.84 -6.84
C GLU A 81 -0.26 -17.59 -5.94
N VAL A 82 0.78 -16.76 -6.14
CA VAL A 82 0.93 -15.49 -5.42
C VAL A 82 -0.14 -14.49 -5.86
N GLN A 83 -0.41 -14.41 -7.18
CA GLN A 83 -1.50 -13.56 -7.68
C GLN A 83 -2.87 -14.00 -7.13
N ALA A 84 -3.15 -15.30 -7.11
CA ALA A 84 -4.37 -15.84 -6.53
C ALA A 84 -4.50 -15.51 -5.04
N TRP A 85 -3.40 -15.57 -4.28
CA TRP A 85 -3.38 -15.14 -2.88
C TRP A 85 -3.67 -13.65 -2.72
N LEU A 86 -3.04 -12.78 -3.54
CA LEU A 86 -3.28 -11.34 -3.52
C LEU A 86 -4.76 -11.01 -3.80
N ASP A 87 -5.35 -11.65 -4.79
CA ASP A 87 -6.75 -11.46 -5.16
C ASP A 87 -7.67 -11.88 -4.01
N LYS A 88 -7.43 -13.06 -3.41
CA LYS A 88 -8.18 -13.61 -2.28
C LYS A 88 -8.16 -12.69 -1.06
N VAL A 89 -6.97 -12.25 -0.65
CA VAL A 89 -6.81 -11.37 0.52
C VAL A 89 -7.37 -9.98 0.22
N GLY A 90 -7.27 -9.50 -1.01
CA GLY A 90 -7.85 -8.24 -1.47
C GLY A 90 -9.36 -8.10 -1.24
N GLU A 91 -10.12 -9.21 -1.19
CA GLU A 91 -11.56 -9.17 -0.95
C GLU A 91 -11.97 -8.66 0.44
N TYR A 92 -11.12 -8.85 1.45
CA TYR A 92 -11.48 -8.55 2.84
C TYR A 92 -10.43 -7.75 3.61
N ASN A 93 -9.17 -7.73 3.20
CA ASN A 93 -8.08 -7.06 3.92
C ASN A 93 -8.43 -5.61 4.29
N ASN A 94 -8.96 -4.85 3.34
CA ASN A 94 -9.37 -3.48 3.59
C ASN A 94 -10.47 -3.36 4.66
N LYS A 95 -11.39 -4.34 4.75
CA LYS A 95 -12.43 -4.39 5.79
C LYS A 95 -11.84 -4.66 7.17
N LEU A 96 -10.73 -5.38 7.23
CA LEU A 96 -10.01 -5.65 8.48
C LEU A 96 -9.16 -4.44 8.91
N VAL A 97 -8.37 -3.84 7.99
CA VAL A 97 -7.34 -2.86 8.37
C VAL A 97 -7.85 -1.41 8.37
N GLN A 98 -8.62 -0.97 7.36
CA GLN A 98 -8.99 0.44 7.20
C GLN A 98 -9.77 1.03 8.39
N PRO A 99 -10.71 0.31 9.05
CA PRO A 99 -11.37 0.84 10.24
C PRO A 99 -10.44 1.10 11.43
N ARG A 100 -9.22 0.54 11.42
CA ARG A 100 -8.20 0.71 12.48
C ARG A 100 -7.24 1.85 12.18
N MET A 101 -6.96 2.12 10.91
CA MET A 101 -5.99 3.12 10.48
C MET A 101 -6.29 4.53 11.01
N VAL A 102 -7.56 4.91 11.10
CA VAL A 102 -7.98 6.20 11.65
C VAL A 102 -7.85 6.31 13.19
N LYS A 103 -7.45 5.21 13.87
CA LYS A 103 -7.34 5.14 15.33
C LYS A 103 -5.90 5.08 15.84
N ILE A 104 -4.92 4.87 14.98
CA ILE A 104 -3.53 4.62 15.37
C ILE A 104 -2.61 5.86 15.24
N GLY A 105 -3.16 7.04 14.98
CA GLY A 105 -2.41 8.30 15.01
C GLY A 105 -1.49 8.52 13.82
N LEU A 106 -1.86 8.07 12.64
CA LEU A 106 -1.09 8.30 11.41
C LEU A 106 -1.13 9.77 11.00
N PRO A 107 -0.03 10.32 10.43
CA PRO A 107 0.11 11.74 10.14
C PRO A 107 -0.91 12.27 9.13
N GLU A 108 -1.34 11.48 8.16
CA GLU A 108 -2.38 11.85 7.19
C GLU A 108 -3.79 11.97 7.80
N PHE A 109 -3.95 11.53 9.06
CA PHE A 109 -5.19 11.59 9.85
C PHE A 109 -5.04 12.48 11.09
N GLU A 110 -4.20 13.51 11.05
CA GLU A 110 -3.97 14.41 12.17
C GLU A 110 -5.25 15.16 12.57
N THR A 111 -6.09 15.54 11.59
CA THR A 111 -7.35 16.26 11.81
C THR A 111 -8.56 15.33 11.80
N ASP A 112 -9.64 15.73 12.47
CA ASP A 112 -10.91 15.00 12.44
C ASP A 112 -11.58 15.08 11.07
N GLU A 113 -11.36 16.17 10.32
CA GLU A 113 -11.80 16.35 8.95
C GLU A 113 -11.15 15.31 8.02
N ALA A 114 -9.84 15.11 8.11
CA ALA A 114 -9.11 14.11 7.33
C ALA A 114 -9.58 12.68 7.63
N LYS A 115 -9.82 12.36 8.93
CA LYS A 115 -10.40 11.07 9.33
C LYS A 115 -11.78 10.87 8.76
N LYS A 116 -12.65 11.90 8.91
CA LYS A 116 -14.02 11.85 8.38
C LYS A 116 -14.04 11.68 6.87
N TYR A 117 -13.20 12.42 6.16
CA TYR A 117 -13.06 12.30 4.71
C TYR A 117 -12.72 10.87 4.29
N PHE A 118 -11.75 10.24 4.97
CA PHE A 118 -11.36 8.87 4.69
C PHE A 118 -12.51 7.89 4.98
N ILE A 119 -13.15 8.00 6.14
CA ILE A 119 -14.27 7.13 6.54
C ILE A 119 -15.39 7.21 5.50
N ASP A 120 -15.87 8.43 5.20
CA ASP A 120 -16.98 8.66 4.26
C ASP A 120 -16.68 8.08 2.86
N LYS A 121 -15.41 8.16 2.43
CA LYS A 121 -14.96 7.62 1.14
C LYS A 121 -14.88 6.10 1.15
N LYS A 122 -14.29 5.51 2.21
CA LYS A 122 -14.03 4.08 2.27
C LYS A 122 -15.28 3.26 2.59
N GLU A 123 -16.17 3.76 3.43
CA GLU A 123 -17.44 3.08 3.71
C GLU A 123 -18.29 2.85 2.46
N LYS A 124 -18.16 3.68 1.43
CA LYS A 124 -18.83 3.47 0.14
C LYS A 124 -18.37 2.19 -0.57
N SER A 125 -17.14 1.74 -0.33
CA SER A 125 -16.55 0.57 -1.00
C SER A 125 -16.53 -0.69 -0.13
N ILE A 126 -16.24 -0.55 1.17
CA ILE A 126 -16.08 -1.71 2.07
C ILE A 126 -17.22 -1.88 3.08
N GLY A 127 -18.19 -0.95 3.10
CA GLY A 127 -19.26 -0.91 4.08
C GLY A 127 -18.85 -0.24 5.39
N ASN A 128 -19.79 -0.16 6.31
CA ASN A 128 -19.65 0.57 7.58
C ASN A 128 -18.47 0.05 8.43
N PHE A 129 -17.65 0.96 8.94
CA PHE A 129 -16.44 0.63 9.72
C PHE A 129 -16.75 -0.10 11.02
N GLU A 130 -17.78 0.28 11.75
CA GLU A 130 -18.17 -0.38 13.00
C GLU A 130 -18.63 -1.82 12.73
N THR A 131 -19.42 -2.02 11.68
CA THR A 131 -19.83 -3.35 11.25
C THR A 131 -18.64 -4.23 10.91
N ASN A 132 -17.63 -3.68 10.22
CA ASN A 132 -16.41 -4.41 9.90
C ASN A 132 -15.56 -4.71 11.14
N LEU A 133 -15.47 -3.78 12.11
CA LEU A 133 -14.81 -4.03 13.39
C LEU A 133 -15.48 -5.18 14.16
N ASN A 134 -16.81 -5.24 14.16
CA ASN A 134 -17.57 -6.33 14.81
C ASN A 134 -17.35 -7.70 14.17
N LYS A 135 -16.92 -7.74 12.88
CA LYS A 135 -16.58 -8.97 12.15
C LYS A 135 -15.10 -9.36 12.24
N THR A 136 -14.32 -8.71 13.10
CA THR A 136 -12.87 -8.93 13.23
C THR A 136 -12.50 -10.41 13.39
N ALA A 137 -13.18 -11.15 14.27
CA ALA A 137 -12.87 -12.58 14.49
C ALA A 137 -13.01 -13.40 13.20
N GLN A 138 -14.06 -13.13 12.41
CA GLN A 138 -14.30 -13.81 11.13
C GLN A 138 -13.18 -13.49 10.11
N TYR A 139 -12.74 -12.22 10.04
CA TYR A 139 -11.65 -11.84 9.13
C TYR A 139 -10.31 -12.41 9.57
N LEU A 140 -10.04 -12.49 10.89
CA LEU A 140 -8.79 -13.08 11.41
C LEU A 140 -8.75 -14.59 11.18
N GLU A 141 -9.85 -15.31 11.33
CA GLU A 141 -9.91 -16.74 11.01
C GLU A 141 -9.55 -17.01 9.55
N ARG A 142 -10.13 -16.22 8.63
CA ARG A 142 -9.78 -16.28 7.21
C ARG A 142 -8.33 -15.92 6.96
N LEU A 143 -7.86 -14.83 7.57
CA LEU A 143 -6.48 -14.37 7.43
C LEU A 143 -5.47 -15.41 7.87
N HIS A 144 -5.71 -16.11 9.00
CA HIS A 144 -4.80 -17.16 9.46
C HIS A 144 -4.65 -18.29 8.44
N GLN A 145 -5.74 -18.68 7.77
CA GLN A 145 -5.71 -19.68 6.70
C GLN A 145 -4.92 -19.16 5.49
N ASP A 146 -5.21 -17.92 5.06
CA ASP A 146 -4.55 -17.31 3.92
C ASP A 146 -3.05 -17.05 4.18
N LEU A 147 -2.66 -16.73 5.43
CA LEU A 147 -1.22 -16.60 5.80
C LEU A 147 -0.50 -17.96 5.77
N ALA A 148 -1.15 -19.04 6.20
CA ALA A 148 -0.56 -20.38 6.11
C ALA A 148 -0.37 -20.81 4.62
N GLU A 149 -1.29 -20.43 3.74
CA GLU A 149 -1.12 -20.63 2.30
C GLU A 149 0.07 -19.81 1.75
N LEU A 150 0.22 -18.55 2.16
CA LEU A 150 1.35 -17.71 1.74
C LEU A 150 2.67 -18.28 2.26
N GLU A 151 2.72 -18.74 3.51
CA GLU A 151 3.92 -19.38 4.10
C GLU A 151 4.39 -20.58 3.27
N ALA A 152 3.45 -21.37 2.74
CA ALA A 152 3.78 -22.51 1.87
C ALA A 152 4.36 -22.09 0.50
N LEU A 153 4.21 -20.81 0.10
CA LEU A 153 4.78 -20.27 -1.14
C LEU A 153 6.17 -19.66 -0.94
N VAL A 154 6.63 -19.49 0.31
CA VAL A 154 7.94 -18.92 0.63
C VAL A 154 9.03 -19.90 0.23
N CYS A 155 9.96 -19.45 -0.62
CA CYS A 155 11.15 -20.18 -0.98
C CYS A 155 12.32 -19.82 -0.05
N GLU A 156 13.34 -20.67 0.00
CA GLU A 156 14.58 -20.35 0.72
C GLU A 156 15.29 -19.18 0.02
N GLY A 157 15.66 -18.14 0.78
CA GLY A 157 16.36 -16.95 0.27
C GLY A 157 15.87 -15.65 0.89
N GLU A 158 16.06 -14.52 0.19
CA GLU A 158 15.80 -13.18 0.72
C GLU A 158 14.38 -12.65 0.42
N GLY A 159 13.69 -13.22 -0.57
CA GLY A 159 12.34 -12.81 -0.99
C GLY A 159 11.36 -13.97 -0.97
N LEU A 160 10.08 -13.67 -1.22
CA LEU A 160 9.00 -14.67 -1.26
C LEU A 160 9.33 -15.82 -2.23
N GLY A 161 9.90 -15.50 -3.39
CA GLY A 161 10.33 -16.46 -4.41
C GLY A 161 11.81 -16.87 -4.32
N GLY A 162 12.50 -16.59 -3.22
CA GLY A 162 13.94 -16.84 -3.02
C GLY A 162 14.83 -15.64 -3.33
N GLU A 163 14.42 -14.78 -4.23
CA GLU A 163 15.02 -13.48 -4.55
C GLU A 163 13.98 -12.39 -4.39
N ILE A 164 14.41 -11.17 -4.01
CA ILE A 164 13.49 -10.01 -3.96
C ILE A 164 13.03 -9.67 -5.38
N SER A 165 11.73 -9.65 -5.57
CA SER A 165 11.06 -9.53 -6.86
C SER A 165 9.82 -8.64 -6.80
N LEU A 166 9.07 -8.54 -7.89
CA LEU A 166 7.78 -7.87 -7.90
C LEU A 166 6.77 -8.52 -6.94
N GLU A 167 6.88 -9.84 -6.67
CA GLU A 167 6.03 -10.51 -5.68
C GLU A 167 6.14 -9.87 -4.30
N ASP A 168 7.36 -9.50 -3.88
CA ASP A 168 7.61 -8.85 -2.59
C ASP A 168 7.05 -7.42 -2.57
N ILE A 169 7.23 -6.67 -3.65
CA ILE A 169 6.67 -5.33 -3.82
C ILE A 169 5.14 -5.33 -3.71
N LEU A 170 4.48 -6.39 -4.17
CA LEU A 170 3.02 -6.52 -4.12
C LEU A 170 2.53 -7.05 -2.76
N THR A 171 3.24 -7.98 -2.15
CA THR A 171 2.80 -8.74 -0.97
C THR A 171 3.12 -8.03 0.33
N PHE A 172 4.35 -7.52 0.48
CA PHE A 172 4.82 -6.88 1.71
C PHE A 172 3.93 -5.73 2.18
N PRO A 173 3.43 -4.82 1.32
CA PRO A 173 2.55 -3.73 1.76
C PRO A 173 1.26 -4.20 2.44
N ILE A 174 0.74 -5.36 2.03
CA ILE A 174 -0.44 -5.98 2.65
C ILE A 174 -0.05 -6.49 4.05
N LEU A 175 1.05 -7.22 4.15
CA LEU A 175 1.55 -7.75 5.43
C LEU A 175 1.88 -6.64 6.42
N ARG A 176 2.56 -5.57 5.97
CA ARG A 176 2.87 -4.40 6.80
C ARG A 176 1.62 -3.78 7.44
N ASN A 177 0.51 -3.72 6.71
CA ASN A 177 -0.72 -3.13 7.24
C ASN A 177 -1.46 -4.03 8.24
N LEU A 178 -1.02 -5.27 8.41
CA LEU A 178 -1.55 -6.22 9.40
C LEU A 178 -0.79 -6.16 10.74
N THR A 179 0.35 -5.51 10.77
CA THR A 179 1.23 -5.31 11.94
C THR A 179 1.12 -3.86 12.43
#